data_f425e011341d62378c73b330916c7eb1
#
_entry.id   f425e011341d62378c73b330916c7eb1
#
_cell.length_a   1.000
_cell.length_b   1.000
_cell.length_c   1.000
_cell.angle_alpha   90.00
_cell.angle_beta   90.00
_cell.angle_gamma   90.00
#
_symmetry.space_group_name_H-M   'P 1'
#
loop_
_entity.id
_entity.type
_entity.pdbx_description
1 polymer ?
#
loop_
_entity_poly.entity_id
_entity_poly.type
_entity_poly.pdbx_seq_one_letter_code
_entity_poly.pdbx_strand_id
1 'polypeptide(L)'
;MEALGDVAETADLLRYSCSRMEANEGFAIELGRDPLTGFESSNVSVLRPYGVWVVISPFNFPAALTGGPLGAALVAGNTVVFKPATDTPWTSRLIAECLRDAGIPDGVYNFVTGPGSTLGQAIIESPQVDGITFTGSYDVGMKIYRDFGSGRWVRPTILELGGKNPAIVSRHANLEDAAVGIVRSAFGLQGQKCSACSRVFIEEPVYDQLVGRIVELTNKLAIGDPTDRQVYLGPVVNKNSYRDYQQFSEDLHQNSRILTGGKVLLDGMYSKGYFCTPTIAVDLPAGHKLWQQEMFVPITTIAKVKNLDEAMVRANNVEYGLTAGFYGAPEETDWFFDNIQAGVTYANRPQGATTGAWPGFQPFGGWKGSGSSGKNSGGPHYVQLYMHEQIHTLVRHA
;
A
#
# COMPACT_ATOMS: atom_id res chain seq x y z
N MET A 1 -11.43 13.37 -7.97
CA MET A 1 -10.87 13.75 -6.64
C MET A 1 -9.68 12.90 -6.26
N GLU A 2 -9.70 11.57 -6.45
CA GLU A 2 -8.59 10.66 -6.07
C GLU A 2 -7.29 10.98 -6.83
N ALA A 3 -7.34 11.28 -8.13
CA ALA A 3 -6.15 11.67 -8.90
C ALA A 3 -5.48 12.97 -8.39
N LEU A 4 -6.28 13.94 -7.91
CA LEU A 4 -5.73 15.14 -7.29
C LEU A 4 -5.07 14.82 -5.94
N GLY A 5 -5.65 13.88 -5.19
CA GLY A 5 -5.06 13.38 -3.94
C GLY A 5 -3.72 12.69 -4.18
N ASP A 6 -3.60 11.84 -5.19
CA ASP A 6 -2.36 11.15 -5.57
C ASP A 6 -1.22 12.13 -5.89
N VAL A 7 -1.52 13.20 -6.66
CA VAL A 7 -0.53 14.24 -6.98
C VAL A 7 -0.14 15.05 -5.73
N ALA A 8 -1.11 15.44 -4.90
CA ALA A 8 -0.82 16.21 -3.67
C ALA A 8 0.04 15.39 -2.70
N GLU A 9 -0.33 14.13 -2.47
CA GLU A 9 0.41 13.20 -1.61
C GLU A 9 1.86 12.99 -2.09
N THR A 10 2.09 12.98 -3.40
CA THR A 10 3.44 12.91 -3.98
C THR A 10 4.33 14.05 -3.48
N ALA A 11 3.84 15.29 -3.53
CA ALA A 11 4.59 16.46 -3.07
C ALA A 11 4.84 16.41 -1.54
N ASP A 12 3.85 15.93 -0.78
CA ASP A 12 3.97 15.82 0.67
C ASP A 12 4.97 14.73 1.08
N LEU A 13 5.01 13.59 0.38
CA LEU A 13 6.00 12.53 0.60
C LEU A 13 7.44 13.00 0.31
N LEU A 14 7.64 13.75 -0.77
CA LEU A 14 8.94 14.34 -1.11
C LEU A 14 9.40 15.31 -0.01
N ARG A 15 8.54 16.26 0.38
CA ARG A 15 8.84 17.24 1.45
C ARG A 15 9.11 16.55 2.78
N TYR A 16 8.31 15.55 3.11
CA TYR A 16 8.49 14.80 4.36
C TYR A 16 9.83 14.06 4.39
N SER A 17 10.26 13.45 3.30
CA SER A 17 11.57 12.79 3.21
C SER A 17 12.71 13.79 3.45
N CYS A 18 12.66 14.98 2.83
CA CYS A 18 13.62 16.06 3.12
C CYS A 18 13.62 16.46 4.59
N SER A 19 12.43 16.68 5.16
CA SER A 19 12.31 17.07 6.57
C SER A 19 12.88 16.02 7.54
N ARG A 20 12.84 14.73 7.16
CA ARG A 20 13.45 13.65 7.97
C ARG A 20 14.97 13.69 7.94
N MET A 21 15.54 13.97 6.78
CA MET A 21 16.99 14.13 6.64
C MET A 21 17.48 15.32 7.47
N GLU A 22 16.81 16.47 7.37
CA GLU A 22 17.13 17.69 8.12
C GLU A 22 16.98 17.48 9.63
N ALA A 23 15.85 16.93 10.09
CA ALA A 23 15.56 16.72 11.51
C ALA A 23 16.49 15.71 12.20
N ASN A 24 17.18 14.87 11.44
CA ASN A 24 18.16 13.91 11.94
C ASN A 24 19.62 14.29 11.57
N GLU A 25 19.85 15.53 11.15
CA GLU A 25 21.20 16.05 10.84
C GLU A 25 21.99 15.12 9.89
N GLY A 26 21.31 14.58 8.86
CA GLY A 26 21.90 13.63 7.92
C GLY A 26 22.18 12.25 8.52
N PHE A 27 21.59 11.92 9.66
CA PHE A 27 21.80 10.68 10.42
C PHE A 27 23.29 10.44 10.79
N ALA A 28 23.95 11.49 11.25
CA ALA A 28 25.27 11.42 11.86
C ALA A 28 25.12 11.52 13.39
N ILE A 29 25.56 10.50 14.10
CA ILE A 29 25.40 10.38 15.56
C ILE A 29 26.75 10.19 16.23
N GLU A 30 27.11 11.09 17.17
CA GLU A 30 28.27 10.90 18.00
C GLU A 30 28.08 9.72 18.96
N LEU A 31 29.10 8.86 19.03
CA LEU A 31 29.11 7.69 19.89
C LEU A 31 30.01 7.92 21.12
N GLY A 32 29.95 6.99 22.07
CA GLY A 32 30.80 7.01 23.24
C GLY A 32 32.30 6.91 22.91
N ARG A 33 33.15 7.30 23.87
CA ARG A 33 34.60 7.17 23.76
C ARG A 33 35.00 5.71 23.89
N ASP A 34 36.16 5.38 23.29
CA ASP A 34 36.79 4.08 23.45
C ASP A 34 37.09 3.84 24.94
N PRO A 35 36.74 2.66 25.50
CA PRO A 35 37.04 2.35 26.88
C PRO A 35 38.53 2.07 27.15
N LEU A 36 39.33 1.89 26.12
CA LEU A 36 40.77 1.71 26.28
C LEU A 36 41.48 3.03 26.68
N THR A 37 42.55 2.92 27.45
CA THR A 37 43.34 4.07 27.96
C THR A 37 44.57 4.33 27.13
N GLY A 38 45.12 5.54 27.21
CA GLY A 38 46.36 5.92 26.56
C GLY A 38 46.22 6.66 25.22
N PHE A 39 45.00 6.92 24.78
CA PHE A 39 44.70 7.76 23.61
C PHE A 39 43.33 8.40 23.73
N GLU A 40 43.05 9.41 22.93
CA GLU A 40 41.72 9.96 22.76
C GLU A 40 41.09 9.43 21.46
N SER A 41 39.84 9.00 21.54
CA SER A 41 39.08 8.58 20.37
C SER A 41 37.82 9.40 20.18
N SER A 42 37.50 9.67 18.93
CA SER A 42 36.21 10.21 18.49
C SER A 42 35.54 9.17 17.61
N ASN A 43 34.31 8.80 17.97
CA ASN A 43 33.54 7.77 17.25
C ASN A 43 32.23 8.36 16.77
N VAL A 44 31.92 8.19 15.49
CA VAL A 44 30.70 8.70 14.85
C VAL A 44 30.07 7.59 14.01
N SER A 45 28.78 7.35 14.22
CA SER A 45 27.95 6.57 13.32
C SER A 45 27.40 7.49 12.24
N VAL A 46 27.60 7.16 10.97
CA VAL A 46 27.02 7.90 9.84
C VAL A 46 26.28 6.94 8.92
N LEU A 47 25.10 7.37 8.47
CA LEU A 47 24.40 6.64 7.42
C LEU A 47 24.86 7.13 6.04
N ARG A 48 25.15 6.18 5.15
CA ARG A 48 25.66 6.41 3.79
C ARG A 48 24.69 5.82 2.76
N PRO A 49 24.53 6.43 1.57
CA PRO A 49 23.74 5.83 0.50
C PRO A 49 24.29 4.48 0.08
N TYR A 50 23.43 3.58 -0.38
CA TYR A 50 23.87 2.32 -0.98
C TYR A 50 24.55 2.51 -2.34
N GLY A 51 24.04 3.43 -3.18
CA GLY A 51 24.56 3.70 -4.53
C GLY A 51 23.44 3.80 -5.57
N VAL A 52 23.32 2.80 -6.44
CA VAL A 52 22.27 2.75 -7.47
C VAL A 52 21.03 2.06 -6.91
N TRP A 53 19.95 2.83 -6.75
CA TRP A 53 18.68 2.34 -6.24
C TRP A 53 17.64 2.22 -7.34
N VAL A 54 16.91 1.11 -7.39
CA VAL A 54 15.80 0.92 -8.32
C VAL A 54 14.48 1.18 -7.61
N VAL A 55 13.57 1.92 -8.26
CA VAL A 55 12.18 2.09 -7.83
C VAL A 55 11.27 1.55 -8.92
N ILE A 56 10.40 0.60 -8.57
CA ILE A 56 9.36 0.05 -9.45
C ILE A 56 8.00 0.35 -8.83
N SER A 57 7.21 1.19 -9.47
CA SER A 57 5.91 1.62 -8.95
C SER A 57 4.72 0.91 -9.61
N PRO A 58 3.56 0.83 -8.92
CA PRO A 58 2.34 0.22 -9.44
C PRO A 58 1.51 1.23 -10.26
N PHE A 59 0.39 0.77 -10.80
CA PHE A 59 -0.49 1.58 -11.63
C PHE A 59 -1.55 2.37 -10.83
N ASN A 60 -1.91 1.93 -9.63
CA ASN A 60 -3.08 2.45 -8.91
C ASN A 60 -2.84 3.82 -8.22
N PHE A 61 -1.62 4.08 -7.77
CA PHE A 61 -1.17 5.40 -7.29
C PHE A 61 0.14 5.76 -8.02
N PRO A 62 0.06 6.09 -9.31
CA PRO A 62 1.25 6.23 -10.14
C PRO A 62 2.12 7.44 -9.78
N ALA A 63 1.57 8.41 -9.05
CA ALA A 63 2.31 9.55 -8.56
C ALA A 63 2.86 9.32 -7.14
N ALA A 64 2.02 9.07 -6.14
CA ALA A 64 2.44 8.97 -4.74
C ALA A 64 3.36 7.77 -4.47
N LEU A 65 3.03 6.60 -5.04
CA LEU A 65 3.88 5.41 -4.90
C LEU A 65 5.16 5.45 -5.78
N THR A 66 5.28 6.48 -6.59
CA THR A 66 6.56 6.88 -7.19
C THR A 66 7.29 7.85 -6.27
N GLY A 67 6.62 8.93 -5.85
CA GLY A 67 7.23 10.03 -5.10
C GLY A 67 7.78 9.64 -3.73
N GLY A 68 7.10 8.76 -3.00
CA GLY A 68 7.54 8.30 -1.69
C GLY A 68 8.90 7.59 -1.73
N PRO A 69 9.02 6.46 -2.44
CA PRO A 69 10.30 5.74 -2.58
C PRO A 69 11.38 6.56 -3.28
N LEU A 70 11.01 7.32 -4.31
CA LEU A 70 11.93 8.19 -5.05
C LEU A 70 12.52 9.28 -4.16
N GLY A 71 11.67 9.99 -3.42
CA GLY A 71 12.12 11.04 -2.51
C GLY A 71 13.04 10.52 -1.41
N ALA A 72 12.71 9.36 -0.82
CA ALA A 72 13.53 8.74 0.20
C ALA A 72 14.90 8.28 -0.36
N ALA A 73 14.92 7.67 -1.56
CA ALA A 73 16.17 7.24 -2.20
C ALA A 73 17.07 8.41 -2.57
N LEU A 74 16.51 9.48 -3.17
CA LEU A 74 17.27 10.65 -3.60
C LEU A 74 17.82 11.46 -2.41
N VAL A 75 16.99 11.72 -1.39
CA VAL A 75 17.45 12.47 -0.21
C VAL A 75 18.50 11.72 0.60
N ALA A 76 18.46 10.39 0.57
CA ALA A 76 19.49 9.54 1.15
C ALA A 76 20.81 9.58 0.38
N GLY A 77 20.86 10.18 -0.83
CA GLY A 77 22.07 10.33 -1.66
C GLY A 77 22.26 9.23 -2.70
N ASN A 78 21.28 8.38 -2.95
CA ASN A 78 21.34 7.38 -4.01
C ASN A 78 21.05 8.01 -5.38
N THR A 79 21.62 7.40 -6.44
CA THR A 79 21.11 7.60 -7.80
C THR A 79 19.96 6.63 -8.05
N VAL A 80 18.97 7.02 -8.85
CA VAL A 80 17.75 6.23 -9.03
C VAL A 80 17.54 5.82 -10.48
N VAL A 81 17.25 4.53 -10.69
CA VAL A 81 16.64 4.00 -11.90
C VAL A 81 15.16 3.73 -11.59
N PHE A 82 14.29 4.46 -12.28
CA PHE A 82 12.87 4.39 -12.04
C PHE A 82 12.10 3.74 -13.19
N LYS A 83 11.35 2.68 -12.86
CA LYS A 83 10.50 1.95 -13.79
C LYS A 83 9.03 2.03 -13.35
N PRO A 84 8.17 2.76 -14.07
CA PRO A 84 6.73 2.80 -13.80
C PRO A 84 6.03 1.48 -14.17
N ALA A 85 4.78 1.35 -13.72
CA ALA A 85 3.88 0.35 -14.27
C ALA A 85 3.67 0.56 -15.77
N THR A 86 3.48 -0.53 -16.51
CA THR A 86 3.28 -0.49 -17.97
C THR A 86 1.98 0.23 -18.35
N ASP A 87 0.97 0.17 -17.49
CA ASP A 87 -0.36 0.77 -17.75
C ASP A 87 -0.41 2.29 -17.49
N THR A 88 0.54 2.86 -16.69
CA THR A 88 0.50 4.27 -16.27
C THR A 88 1.85 5.00 -16.42
N PRO A 89 2.58 4.87 -17.53
CA PRO A 89 3.92 5.46 -17.66
C PRO A 89 3.88 6.99 -17.79
N TRP A 90 2.76 7.57 -18.23
CA TRP A 90 2.66 8.99 -18.49
C TRP A 90 2.77 9.87 -17.25
N THR A 91 2.04 9.52 -16.18
CA THR A 91 2.13 10.22 -14.89
C THR A 91 3.57 10.25 -14.37
N SER A 92 4.25 9.13 -14.45
CA SER A 92 5.63 8.99 -14.02
C SER A 92 6.62 9.76 -14.90
N ARG A 93 6.32 9.89 -16.20
CA ARG A 93 7.08 10.72 -17.11
C ARG A 93 6.98 12.20 -16.72
N LEU A 94 5.79 12.68 -16.33
CA LEU A 94 5.62 14.05 -15.85
C LEU A 94 6.41 14.33 -14.56
N ILE A 95 6.50 13.36 -13.65
CA ILE A 95 7.36 13.47 -12.47
C ILE A 95 8.83 13.60 -12.87
N ALA A 96 9.29 12.82 -13.86
CA ALA A 96 10.64 12.93 -14.39
C ALA A 96 10.94 14.32 -14.95
N GLU A 97 9.98 14.91 -15.64
CA GLU A 97 10.10 16.29 -16.15
C GLU A 97 10.14 17.32 -15.02
N CYS A 98 9.32 17.17 -13.98
CA CYS A 98 9.37 18.02 -12.79
C CYS A 98 10.75 17.96 -12.09
N LEU A 99 11.35 16.79 -11.97
CA LEU A 99 12.70 16.63 -11.37
C LEU A 99 13.78 17.30 -12.21
N ARG A 100 13.73 17.13 -13.54
CA ARG A 100 14.64 17.83 -14.45
C ARG A 100 14.50 19.35 -14.31
N ASP A 101 13.27 19.86 -14.31
CA ASP A 101 12.98 21.29 -14.21
C ASP A 101 13.35 21.85 -12.83
N ALA A 102 13.37 21.01 -11.78
CA ALA A 102 13.88 21.35 -10.47
C ALA A 102 15.42 21.35 -10.39
N GLY A 103 16.12 21.01 -11.47
CA GLY A 103 17.58 21.03 -11.53
C GLY A 103 18.29 19.81 -10.95
N ILE A 104 17.62 18.66 -10.85
CA ILE A 104 18.29 17.40 -10.49
C ILE A 104 19.34 17.10 -11.56
N PRO A 105 20.62 16.86 -11.18
CA PRO A 105 21.70 16.62 -12.13
C PRO A 105 21.46 15.40 -13.03
N ASP A 106 21.96 15.45 -14.26
CA ASP A 106 21.89 14.34 -15.19
C ASP A 106 22.54 13.07 -14.60
N GLY A 107 21.87 11.92 -14.78
CA GLY A 107 22.31 10.63 -14.27
C GLY A 107 21.92 10.33 -12.83
N VAL A 108 21.49 11.32 -12.04
CA VAL A 108 21.00 11.09 -10.68
C VAL A 108 19.63 10.42 -10.69
N TYR A 109 18.78 10.76 -11.66
CA TYR A 109 17.48 10.16 -11.89
C TYR A 109 17.35 9.68 -13.34
N ASN A 110 17.03 8.40 -13.52
CA ASN A 110 16.95 7.75 -14.83
C ASN A 110 15.59 7.07 -15.00
N PHE A 111 14.77 7.62 -15.88
CA PHE A 111 13.45 7.09 -16.20
C PHE A 111 13.54 6.06 -17.31
N VAL A 112 13.03 4.84 -17.06
CA VAL A 112 13.04 3.73 -18.03
C VAL A 112 11.66 3.09 -18.14
N THR A 113 11.24 2.73 -19.35
CA THR A 113 9.95 2.09 -19.61
C THR A 113 10.15 0.78 -20.38
N GLY A 114 9.37 -0.23 -20.01
CA GLY A 114 9.39 -1.53 -20.67
C GLY A 114 8.64 -2.60 -19.89
N PRO A 115 8.40 -3.77 -20.51
CA PRO A 115 7.75 -4.89 -19.84
C PRO A 115 8.54 -5.41 -18.64
N GLY A 116 7.82 -5.88 -17.61
CA GLY A 116 8.42 -6.51 -16.44
C GLY A 116 9.23 -7.77 -16.76
N SER A 117 8.77 -8.53 -17.76
CA SER A 117 9.42 -9.78 -18.19
C SER A 117 10.76 -9.60 -18.90
N THR A 118 11.07 -8.42 -19.41
CA THR A 118 12.32 -8.11 -20.10
C THR A 118 13.12 -7.07 -19.33
N LEU A 119 12.69 -5.81 -19.33
CA LEU A 119 13.39 -4.74 -18.61
C LEU A 119 13.44 -4.99 -17.10
N GLY A 120 12.33 -5.41 -16.50
CA GLY A 120 12.30 -5.72 -15.06
C GLY A 120 13.29 -6.82 -14.69
N GLN A 121 13.36 -7.88 -15.49
CA GLN A 121 14.31 -8.98 -15.28
C GLN A 121 15.77 -8.50 -15.43
N ALA A 122 16.07 -7.72 -16.46
CA ALA A 122 17.41 -7.16 -16.68
C ALA A 122 17.87 -6.26 -15.52
N ILE A 123 16.94 -5.49 -14.94
CA ILE A 123 17.23 -4.66 -13.76
C ILE A 123 17.57 -5.53 -12.55
N ILE A 124 16.80 -6.58 -12.27
CA ILE A 124 16.98 -7.48 -11.13
C ILE A 124 18.32 -8.23 -11.23
N GLU A 125 18.68 -8.64 -12.42
CA GLU A 125 19.92 -9.39 -12.69
C GLU A 125 21.17 -8.50 -12.75
N SER A 126 21.01 -7.19 -12.87
CA SER A 126 22.13 -6.27 -12.98
C SER A 126 23.00 -6.26 -11.72
N PRO A 127 24.32 -6.50 -11.84
CA PRO A 127 25.24 -6.40 -10.71
C PRO A 127 25.52 -4.95 -10.28
N GLN A 128 25.06 -3.96 -11.04
CA GLN A 128 25.26 -2.54 -10.77
C GLN A 128 24.15 -1.93 -9.90
N VAL A 129 23.10 -2.70 -9.58
CA VAL A 129 22.01 -2.25 -8.73
C VAL A 129 22.29 -2.63 -7.28
N ASP A 130 22.30 -1.65 -6.39
CA ASP A 130 22.64 -1.82 -4.98
C ASP A 130 21.43 -2.01 -4.07
N GLY A 131 20.25 -1.55 -4.48
CA GLY A 131 19.00 -1.72 -3.74
C GLY A 131 17.76 -1.58 -4.62
N ILE A 132 16.64 -2.12 -4.17
CA ILE A 132 15.38 -2.07 -4.91
C ILE A 132 14.19 -1.80 -3.99
N THR A 133 13.31 -0.91 -4.41
CA THR A 133 11.96 -0.76 -3.87
C THR A 133 10.94 -1.16 -4.93
N PHE A 134 10.06 -2.06 -4.58
CA PHE A 134 8.98 -2.54 -5.43
C PHE A 134 7.63 -2.41 -4.71
N THR A 135 6.66 -1.80 -5.38
CA THR A 135 5.26 -1.84 -4.96
C THR A 135 4.43 -2.53 -6.04
N GLY A 136 3.70 -3.57 -5.66
CA GLY A 136 2.89 -4.36 -6.59
C GLY A 136 2.37 -5.67 -6.02
N SER A 137 2.12 -6.67 -6.89
CA SER A 137 1.57 -7.96 -6.46
C SER A 137 2.56 -8.78 -5.63
N TYR A 138 2.01 -9.61 -4.72
CA TYR A 138 2.77 -10.52 -3.87
C TYR A 138 3.71 -11.43 -4.67
N ASP A 139 3.19 -12.08 -5.72
CA ASP A 139 3.98 -13.05 -6.51
C ASP A 139 5.18 -12.42 -7.20
N VAL A 140 4.99 -11.22 -7.78
CA VAL A 140 6.09 -10.48 -8.41
C VAL A 140 7.09 -9.98 -7.37
N GLY A 141 6.62 -9.46 -6.24
CA GLY A 141 7.49 -9.02 -5.15
C GLY A 141 8.33 -10.15 -4.59
N MET A 142 7.75 -11.32 -4.36
CA MET A 142 8.48 -12.50 -3.87
C MET A 142 9.45 -13.06 -4.91
N LYS A 143 9.12 -12.96 -6.20
CA LYS A 143 10.08 -13.28 -7.27
C LYS A 143 11.28 -12.33 -7.22
N ILE A 144 11.03 -11.03 -7.16
CA ILE A 144 12.10 -10.02 -7.04
C ILE A 144 12.97 -10.31 -5.81
N TYR A 145 12.37 -10.55 -4.65
CA TYR A 145 13.09 -10.84 -3.41
C TYR A 145 14.06 -12.01 -3.54
N ARG A 146 13.61 -13.12 -4.16
CA ARG A 146 14.44 -14.31 -4.35
C ARG A 146 15.55 -14.07 -5.38
N ASP A 147 15.19 -13.51 -6.53
CA ASP A 147 16.13 -13.35 -7.66
C ASP A 147 17.19 -12.28 -7.33
N PHE A 148 16.76 -11.14 -6.78
CA PHE A 148 17.66 -10.06 -6.40
C PHE A 148 18.55 -10.43 -5.21
N GLY A 149 18.05 -11.23 -4.27
CA GLY A 149 18.79 -11.74 -3.11
C GLY A 149 19.80 -12.84 -3.46
N SER A 150 19.72 -13.44 -4.64
CA SER A 150 20.65 -14.51 -5.08
C SER A 150 22.01 -13.99 -5.60
N GLY A 151 22.25 -12.69 -5.56
CA GLY A 151 23.50 -12.06 -6.02
C GLY A 151 24.73 -12.37 -5.15
N ARG A 152 25.88 -11.85 -5.55
CA ARG A 152 27.18 -12.07 -4.88
C ARG A 152 27.20 -11.58 -3.42
N TRP A 153 26.43 -10.53 -3.11
CA TRP A 153 26.27 -9.95 -1.77
C TRP A 153 24.80 -9.65 -1.48
N VAL A 154 24.48 -9.50 -0.20
CA VAL A 154 23.12 -9.15 0.24
C VAL A 154 22.81 -7.71 -0.17
N ARG A 155 21.70 -7.54 -0.88
CA ARG A 155 21.19 -6.24 -1.33
C ARG A 155 19.82 -5.96 -0.71
N PRO A 156 19.57 -4.74 -0.21
CA PRO A 156 18.29 -4.40 0.39
C PRO A 156 17.14 -4.45 -0.62
N THR A 157 16.03 -5.02 -0.18
CA THR A 157 14.82 -5.14 -0.97
C THR A 157 13.64 -4.62 -0.14
N ILE A 158 13.10 -3.47 -0.50
CA ILE A 158 11.90 -2.91 0.12
C ILE A 158 10.70 -3.30 -0.72
N LEU A 159 9.79 -4.06 -0.13
CA LEU A 159 8.58 -4.54 -0.79
C LEU A 159 7.36 -3.96 -0.10
N GLU A 160 6.46 -3.36 -0.88
CA GLU A 160 5.11 -2.98 -0.49
C GLU A 160 4.14 -3.76 -1.39
N LEU A 161 3.45 -4.74 -0.80
CA LEU A 161 2.71 -5.74 -1.55
C LEU A 161 1.20 -5.63 -1.30
N GLY A 162 0.48 -6.65 -1.76
CA GLY A 162 -0.97 -6.71 -1.66
C GLY A 162 -1.52 -6.77 -0.24
N GLY A 163 -2.84 -6.73 -0.15
CA GLY A 163 -3.58 -6.82 1.10
C GLY A 163 -4.89 -7.59 0.97
N LYS A 164 -5.36 -8.13 2.08
CA LYS A 164 -6.70 -8.73 2.22
C LYS A 164 -7.36 -8.16 3.47
N ASN A 165 -7.60 -6.88 3.45
CA ASN A 165 -7.83 -6.03 4.60
C ASN A 165 -9.20 -6.25 5.23
N PRO A 166 -9.27 -6.55 6.54
CA PRO A 166 -10.52 -6.71 7.27
C PRO A 166 -11.02 -5.40 7.86
N ALA A 167 -12.34 -5.24 7.91
CA ALA A 167 -13.01 -4.36 8.87
C ALA A 167 -13.78 -5.22 9.88
N ILE A 168 -13.59 -4.98 11.17
CA ILE A 168 -14.31 -5.62 12.25
C ILE A 168 -15.31 -4.62 12.82
N VAL A 169 -16.57 -5.04 13.00
CA VAL A 169 -17.62 -4.17 13.52
C VAL A 169 -18.27 -4.80 14.74
N SER A 170 -18.06 -4.15 15.88
CA SER A 170 -18.67 -4.48 17.16
C SER A 170 -20.16 -4.10 17.17
N ARG A 171 -20.94 -4.78 18.04
CA ARG A 171 -22.32 -4.41 18.35
C ARG A 171 -22.47 -3.00 18.94
N HIS A 172 -21.38 -2.44 19.46
CA HIS A 172 -21.35 -1.10 20.06
C HIS A 172 -20.91 0.00 19.07
N ALA A 173 -20.71 -0.36 17.80
CA ALA A 173 -20.23 0.58 16.77
C ALA A 173 -21.28 1.64 16.40
N ASN A 174 -20.81 2.81 15.98
CA ASN A 174 -21.61 3.73 15.19
C ASN A 174 -21.79 3.12 13.78
N LEU A 175 -22.99 2.61 13.50
CA LEU A 175 -23.26 1.87 12.26
C LEU A 175 -23.22 2.75 11.01
N GLU A 176 -23.54 4.04 11.12
CA GLU A 176 -23.45 4.96 9.98
C GLU A 176 -22.00 5.22 9.60
N ASP A 177 -21.13 5.54 10.57
CA ASP A 177 -19.71 5.72 10.34
C ASP A 177 -19.06 4.43 9.78
N ALA A 178 -19.45 3.27 10.32
CA ALA A 178 -18.99 1.97 9.85
C ALA A 178 -19.40 1.72 8.39
N ALA A 179 -20.68 1.96 8.04
CA ALA A 179 -21.18 1.74 6.70
C ALA A 179 -20.49 2.65 5.67
N VAL A 180 -20.38 3.95 5.96
CA VAL A 180 -19.70 4.92 5.10
C VAL A 180 -18.22 4.56 4.94
N GLY A 181 -17.52 4.27 6.05
CA GLY A 181 -16.11 3.91 6.04
C GLY A 181 -15.82 2.64 5.23
N ILE A 182 -16.65 1.60 5.38
CA ILE A 182 -16.54 0.33 4.63
C ILE A 182 -16.76 0.57 3.13
N VAL A 183 -17.84 1.24 2.74
CA VAL A 183 -18.16 1.49 1.33
C VAL A 183 -17.07 2.31 0.64
N ARG A 184 -16.57 3.37 1.28
CA ARG A 184 -15.48 4.18 0.74
C ARG A 184 -14.19 3.39 0.60
N SER A 185 -13.87 2.54 1.58
CA SER A 185 -12.67 1.70 1.53
C SER A 185 -12.77 0.57 0.53
N ALA A 186 -13.95 -0.05 0.37
CA ALA A 186 -14.12 -1.17 -0.53
C ALA A 186 -14.11 -0.75 -2.01
N PHE A 187 -14.68 0.41 -2.33
CA PHE A 187 -14.98 0.76 -3.73
C PHE A 187 -14.23 1.98 -4.27
N GLY A 188 -13.54 2.76 -3.45
CA GLY A 188 -12.65 3.82 -3.92
C GLY A 188 -11.60 3.26 -4.88
N LEU A 189 -11.24 4.01 -5.94
CA LEU A 189 -10.36 3.53 -7.03
C LEU A 189 -10.78 2.18 -7.60
N GLN A 190 -12.09 1.93 -7.72
CA GLN A 190 -12.63 0.67 -8.23
C GLN A 190 -12.18 -0.58 -7.43
N GLY A 191 -11.91 -0.41 -6.12
CA GLY A 191 -11.32 -1.47 -5.28
C GLY A 191 -9.87 -1.82 -5.62
N GLN A 192 -9.24 -1.10 -6.54
CA GLN A 192 -7.86 -1.33 -6.98
C GLN A 192 -6.86 -0.63 -6.05
N LYS A 193 -7.04 -0.83 -4.75
CA LYS A 193 -6.14 -0.38 -3.68
C LYS A 193 -5.60 -1.58 -2.92
N CYS A 194 -4.32 -1.57 -2.61
CA CYS A 194 -3.73 -2.56 -1.68
C CYS A 194 -4.42 -2.52 -0.30
N SER A 195 -4.92 -1.34 0.10
CA SER A 195 -5.67 -1.11 1.35
C SER A 195 -7.19 -1.29 1.23
N ALA A 196 -7.75 -1.68 0.09
CA ALA A 196 -9.20 -1.81 -0.07
C ALA A 196 -9.81 -2.76 0.98
N CYS A 197 -10.96 -2.39 1.55
CA CYS A 197 -11.72 -3.23 2.47
C CYS A 197 -12.35 -4.38 1.70
N SER A 198 -11.74 -5.56 1.75
CA SER A 198 -12.18 -6.73 0.99
C SER A 198 -12.88 -7.79 1.84
N ARG A 199 -12.79 -7.67 3.18
CA ARG A 199 -13.46 -8.54 4.15
C ARG A 199 -14.07 -7.71 5.26
N VAL A 200 -15.34 -8.02 5.62
CA VAL A 200 -16.02 -7.36 6.74
C VAL A 200 -16.54 -8.43 7.68
N PHE A 201 -16.23 -8.30 8.97
CA PHE A 201 -16.70 -9.19 10.03
C PHE A 201 -17.59 -8.40 10.99
N ILE A 202 -18.89 -8.73 11.04
CA ILE A 202 -19.90 -7.97 11.78
C ILE A 202 -20.49 -8.85 12.86
N GLU A 203 -20.51 -8.37 14.11
CA GLU A 203 -21.19 -9.07 15.18
C GLU A 203 -22.71 -9.23 14.87
N GLU A 204 -23.25 -10.41 15.20
CA GLU A 204 -24.59 -10.83 14.88
C GLU A 204 -25.70 -9.83 15.25
N PRO A 205 -25.70 -9.15 16.42
CA PRO A 205 -26.77 -8.25 16.80
C PRO A 205 -26.98 -7.06 15.87
N VAL A 206 -25.94 -6.61 15.13
CA VAL A 206 -25.99 -5.43 14.25
C VAL A 206 -25.83 -5.80 12.78
N TYR A 207 -25.69 -7.08 12.48
CA TYR A 207 -25.36 -7.56 11.14
C TYR A 207 -26.38 -7.12 10.08
N ASP A 208 -27.65 -7.46 10.27
CA ASP A 208 -28.68 -7.21 9.24
C ASP A 208 -28.88 -5.71 8.98
N GLN A 209 -28.86 -4.90 10.04
CA GLN A 209 -28.99 -3.45 9.95
C GLN A 209 -27.80 -2.85 9.18
N LEU A 210 -26.59 -3.23 9.53
CA LEU A 210 -25.39 -2.68 8.91
C LEU A 210 -25.24 -3.13 7.46
N VAL A 211 -25.46 -4.41 7.16
CA VAL A 211 -25.44 -4.94 5.79
C VAL A 211 -26.45 -4.22 4.90
N GLY A 212 -27.68 -4.03 5.39
CA GLY A 212 -28.70 -3.26 4.67
C GLY A 212 -28.23 -1.85 4.34
N ARG A 213 -27.57 -1.17 5.29
CA ARG A 213 -27.05 0.19 5.08
C ARG A 213 -25.87 0.22 4.11
N ILE A 214 -24.94 -0.74 4.19
CA ILE A 214 -23.81 -0.86 3.24
C ILE A 214 -24.35 -1.06 1.81
N VAL A 215 -25.33 -1.94 1.62
CA VAL A 215 -25.97 -2.18 0.31
C VAL A 215 -26.65 -0.92 -0.22
N GLU A 216 -27.41 -0.22 0.62
CA GLU A 216 -28.07 1.05 0.24
C GLU A 216 -27.06 2.09 -0.24
N LEU A 217 -25.97 2.31 0.49
CA LEU A 217 -24.93 3.26 0.13
C LEU A 217 -24.19 2.83 -1.15
N THR A 218 -23.92 1.55 -1.31
CA THR A 218 -23.26 1.01 -2.51
C THR A 218 -24.10 1.23 -3.76
N ASN A 219 -25.41 1.04 -3.68
CA ASN A 219 -26.34 1.24 -4.79
C ASN A 219 -26.46 2.72 -5.22
N LYS A 220 -26.04 3.67 -4.39
CA LYS A 220 -26.02 5.11 -4.69
C LYS A 220 -24.74 5.55 -5.38
N LEU A 221 -23.72 4.70 -5.50
CA LEU A 221 -22.46 5.05 -6.12
C LEU A 221 -22.64 5.23 -7.63
N ALA A 222 -22.34 6.41 -8.13
CA ALA A 222 -22.39 6.71 -9.56
C ALA A 222 -21.21 6.04 -10.29
N ILE A 223 -21.52 5.34 -11.39
CA ILE A 223 -20.52 4.69 -12.26
C ILE A 223 -20.51 5.42 -13.60
N GLY A 224 -19.34 5.79 -14.11
CA GLY A 224 -19.28 6.54 -15.38
C GLY A 224 -17.90 7.05 -15.74
N ASP A 225 -17.86 8.14 -16.50
CA ASP A 225 -16.63 8.80 -16.91
C ASP A 225 -15.91 9.37 -15.67
N PRO A 226 -14.68 8.95 -15.37
CA PRO A 226 -13.93 9.41 -14.19
C PRO A 226 -13.54 10.90 -14.24
N THR A 227 -13.70 11.56 -15.36
CA THR A 227 -13.49 13.02 -15.49
C THR A 227 -14.69 13.82 -14.95
N ASP A 228 -15.86 13.21 -14.83
CA ASP A 228 -17.03 13.81 -14.18
C ASP A 228 -16.88 13.74 -12.64
N ARG A 229 -17.00 14.89 -11.99
CA ARG A 229 -16.87 15.02 -10.53
C ARG A 229 -17.98 14.32 -9.73
N GLN A 230 -19.09 14.01 -10.35
CA GLN A 230 -20.22 13.28 -9.72
C GLN A 230 -20.03 11.76 -9.77
N VAL A 231 -19.13 11.28 -10.62
CA VAL A 231 -18.82 9.86 -10.76
C VAL A 231 -17.89 9.41 -9.64
N TYR A 232 -18.23 8.29 -9.00
CA TYR A 232 -17.46 7.67 -7.95
C TYR A 232 -16.57 6.51 -8.46
N LEU A 233 -17.12 5.66 -9.35
CA LEU A 233 -16.40 4.56 -9.96
C LEU A 233 -16.21 4.79 -11.47
N GLY A 234 -14.96 4.77 -11.91
CA GLY A 234 -14.59 4.65 -13.32
C GLY A 234 -14.44 3.19 -13.77
N PRO A 235 -13.81 2.95 -14.92
CA PRO A 235 -13.44 1.60 -15.36
C PRO A 235 -12.26 1.06 -14.54
N VAL A 236 -12.13 -0.26 -14.41
CA VAL A 236 -10.89 -0.89 -13.94
C VAL A 236 -9.78 -0.69 -14.98
N VAL A 237 -8.53 -0.76 -14.55
CA VAL A 237 -7.37 -0.26 -15.30
C VAL A 237 -7.16 -0.91 -16.67
N ASN A 238 -7.42 -2.20 -16.79
CA ASN A 238 -7.12 -2.96 -18.01
C ASN A 238 -8.01 -4.20 -18.18
N LYS A 239 -7.82 -4.90 -19.32
CA LYS A 239 -8.57 -6.11 -19.67
C LYS A 239 -8.33 -7.27 -18.70
N ASN A 240 -7.17 -7.36 -18.06
CA ASN A 240 -6.89 -8.43 -17.12
C ASN A 240 -7.71 -8.24 -15.84
N SER A 241 -7.70 -7.04 -15.24
CA SER A 241 -8.55 -6.72 -14.10
C SER A 241 -10.04 -6.91 -14.38
N TYR A 242 -10.46 -6.62 -15.61
CA TYR A 242 -11.85 -6.85 -16.03
C TYR A 242 -12.21 -8.34 -16.08
N ARG A 243 -11.31 -9.20 -16.62
CA ARG A 243 -11.49 -10.67 -16.62
C ARG A 243 -11.45 -11.23 -15.20
N ASP A 244 -10.55 -10.75 -14.37
CA ASP A 244 -10.45 -11.17 -12.97
C ASP A 244 -11.75 -10.86 -12.22
N TYR A 245 -12.32 -9.68 -12.43
CA TYR A 245 -13.63 -9.34 -11.87
C TYR A 245 -14.72 -10.31 -12.32
N GLN A 246 -14.77 -10.65 -13.61
CA GLN A 246 -15.77 -11.60 -14.15
C GLN A 246 -15.60 -13.00 -13.51
N GLN A 247 -14.37 -13.47 -13.36
CA GLN A 247 -14.08 -14.78 -12.76
C GLN A 247 -14.44 -14.80 -11.27
N PHE A 248 -14.10 -13.76 -10.51
CA PHE A 248 -14.48 -13.65 -9.09
C PHE A 248 -15.99 -13.52 -8.92
N SER A 249 -16.66 -12.75 -9.76
CA SER A 249 -18.12 -12.62 -9.72
C SER A 249 -18.82 -13.92 -10.01
N GLU A 250 -18.35 -14.69 -11.00
CA GLU A 250 -18.90 -16.02 -11.31
C GLU A 250 -18.70 -17.00 -10.14
N ASP A 251 -17.50 -17.02 -9.55
CA ASP A 251 -17.19 -17.85 -8.37
C ASP A 251 -18.12 -17.48 -7.18
N LEU A 252 -18.36 -16.19 -6.96
CA LEU A 252 -19.26 -15.72 -5.91
C LEU A 252 -20.74 -16.03 -6.20
N HIS A 253 -21.17 -16.00 -7.45
CA HIS A 253 -22.53 -16.43 -7.85
C HIS A 253 -22.79 -17.91 -7.53
N GLN A 254 -21.77 -18.74 -7.66
CA GLN A 254 -21.87 -20.18 -7.41
C GLN A 254 -21.77 -20.54 -5.92
N ASN A 255 -21.03 -19.76 -5.12
CA ASN A 255 -20.63 -20.13 -3.77
C ASN A 255 -21.12 -19.20 -2.65
N SER A 256 -21.82 -18.12 -3.00
CA SER A 256 -22.28 -17.10 -2.04
C SER A 256 -23.61 -16.47 -2.48
N ARG A 257 -24.12 -15.56 -1.68
CA ARG A 257 -25.27 -14.72 -2.04
C ARG A 257 -24.79 -13.31 -2.32
N ILE A 258 -24.85 -12.88 -3.59
CA ILE A 258 -24.59 -11.50 -3.98
C ILE A 258 -25.79 -10.63 -3.65
N LEU A 259 -25.59 -9.59 -2.86
CA LEU A 259 -26.64 -8.65 -2.45
C LEU A 259 -26.78 -7.48 -3.43
N THR A 260 -25.67 -7.09 -4.07
CA THR A 260 -25.66 -6.06 -5.12
C THR A 260 -24.42 -6.24 -5.99
N GLY A 261 -24.48 -5.79 -7.25
CA GLY A 261 -23.38 -5.87 -8.20
C GLY A 261 -23.28 -7.23 -8.91
N GLY A 262 -22.09 -7.78 -8.99
CA GLY A 262 -21.80 -9.09 -9.61
C GLY A 262 -21.85 -9.12 -11.14
N LYS A 263 -21.81 -7.97 -11.81
CA LYS A 263 -21.91 -7.89 -13.27
C LYS A 263 -21.06 -6.77 -13.86
N VAL A 264 -20.70 -6.93 -15.11
CA VAL A 264 -20.06 -5.91 -15.93
C VAL A 264 -21.09 -5.09 -16.68
N LEU A 265 -20.74 -3.85 -17.03
CA LEU A 265 -21.61 -2.95 -17.79
C LEU A 265 -21.13 -2.89 -19.25
N LEU A 266 -22.04 -3.06 -20.21
CA LEU A 266 -21.72 -3.23 -21.63
C LEU A 266 -22.39 -2.18 -22.54
N ASP A 267 -23.46 -1.52 -22.05
CA ASP A 267 -24.30 -0.67 -22.90
C ASP A 267 -23.84 0.78 -22.93
N GLY A 268 -24.08 1.46 -24.06
CA GLY A 268 -23.84 2.88 -24.21
C GLY A 268 -22.37 3.25 -23.99
N MET A 269 -22.10 4.20 -23.07
CA MET A 269 -20.75 4.65 -22.75
C MET A 269 -19.88 3.54 -22.14
N TYR A 270 -20.49 2.58 -21.45
CA TYR A 270 -19.76 1.51 -20.78
C TYR A 270 -19.09 0.52 -21.75
N SER A 271 -19.56 0.44 -23.00
CA SER A 271 -18.93 -0.35 -24.06
C SER A 271 -17.53 0.13 -24.45
N LYS A 272 -17.16 1.35 -24.03
CA LYS A 272 -15.86 1.97 -24.35
C LYS A 272 -14.79 1.76 -23.28
N GLY A 273 -15.10 1.04 -22.19
CA GLY A 273 -14.19 0.81 -21.08
C GLY A 273 -14.49 -0.48 -20.31
N TYR A 274 -13.71 -0.76 -19.30
CA TYR A 274 -13.78 -1.96 -18.48
C TYR A 274 -14.61 -1.70 -17.20
N PHE A 275 -15.90 -1.45 -17.36
CA PHE A 275 -16.77 -1.06 -16.25
C PHE A 275 -17.34 -2.26 -15.50
N CYS A 276 -17.08 -2.29 -14.19
CA CYS A 276 -17.53 -3.32 -13.25
C CYS A 276 -18.42 -2.69 -12.18
N THR A 277 -19.48 -3.40 -11.76
CA THR A 277 -20.33 -2.92 -10.67
C THR A 277 -19.70 -3.18 -9.30
N PRO A 278 -19.84 -2.25 -8.32
CA PRO A 278 -19.42 -2.53 -6.95
C PRO A 278 -20.25 -3.69 -6.40
N THR A 279 -19.58 -4.69 -5.82
CA THR A 279 -20.17 -5.99 -5.49
C THR A 279 -20.01 -6.31 -4.01
N ILE A 280 -21.15 -6.67 -3.40
CA ILE A 280 -21.20 -7.15 -2.02
C ILE A 280 -21.72 -8.59 -2.02
N ALA A 281 -20.91 -9.51 -1.47
CA ALA A 281 -21.25 -10.91 -1.30
C ALA A 281 -21.28 -11.29 0.18
N VAL A 282 -22.26 -12.11 0.55
CA VAL A 282 -22.46 -12.68 1.89
C VAL A 282 -22.58 -14.20 1.80
N ASP A 283 -22.59 -14.86 2.95
CA ASP A 283 -22.78 -16.33 3.04
C ASP A 283 -21.70 -17.15 2.30
N LEU A 284 -20.52 -16.56 2.03
CA LEU A 284 -19.39 -17.28 1.47
C LEU A 284 -18.85 -18.27 2.52
N PRO A 285 -18.68 -19.58 2.20
CA PRO A 285 -18.18 -20.57 3.14
C PRO A 285 -16.84 -20.17 3.78
N ALA A 286 -16.66 -20.42 5.08
CA ALA A 286 -15.50 -19.95 5.85
C ALA A 286 -14.14 -20.43 5.28
N GLY A 287 -14.08 -21.60 4.65
CA GLY A 287 -12.87 -22.15 4.01
C GLY A 287 -12.67 -21.74 2.56
N HIS A 288 -13.51 -20.86 2.01
CA HIS A 288 -13.43 -20.49 0.60
C HIS A 288 -12.18 -19.66 0.31
N LYS A 289 -11.51 -19.92 -0.82
CA LYS A 289 -10.26 -19.25 -1.22
C LYS A 289 -10.34 -17.73 -1.28
N LEU A 290 -11.50 -17.16 -1.62
CA LEU A 290 -11.71 -15.71 -1.73
C LEU A 290 -11.69 -14.98 -0.38
N TRP A 291 -11.64 -15.68 0.76
CA TRP A 291 -11.29 -15.05 2.05
C TRP A 291 -9.79 -14.78 2.19
N GLN A 292 -8.95 -15.47 1.41
CA GLN A 292 -7.49 -15.39 1.46
C GLN A 292 -6.89 -14.61 0.29
N GLN A 293 -7.46 -14.79 -0.91
CA GLN A 293 -6.93 -14.23 -2.15
C GLN A 293 -7.27 -12.75 -2.29
N GLU A 294 -6.27 -11.91 -2.57
CA GLU A 294 -6.47 -10.53 -2.99
C GLU A 294 -7.17 -10.50 -4.35
N MET A 295 -8.25 -9.74 -4.48
CA MET A 295 -9.02 -9.65 -5.73
C MET A 295 -8.64 -8.43 -6.57
N PHE A 296 -8.30 -7.32 -5.93
CA PHE A 296 -7.91 -6.05 -6.54
C PHE A 296 -8.92 -5.47 -7.55
N VAL A 297 -10.20 -5.66 -7.24
CA VAL A 297 -11.39 -5.23 -8.02
C VAL A 297 -12.51 -4.82 -7.07
N PRO A 298 -13.59 -4.15 -7.52
CA PRO A 298 -14.62 -3.62 -6.63
C PRO A 298 -15.53 -4.72 -6.04
N ILE A 299 -14.97 -5.61 -5.25
CA ILE A 299 -15.68 -6.71 -4.57
C ILE A 299 -15.30 -6.70 -3.09
N THR A 300 -16.31 -6.77 -2.20
CA THR A 300 -16.12 -7.03 -0.77
C THR A 300 -17.01 -8.17 -0.31
N THR A 301 -16.51 -8.96 0.64
CA THR A 301 -17.23 -10.07 1.25
C THR A 301 -17.53 -9.76 2.72
N ILE A 302 -18.76 -10.05 3.17
CA ILE A 302 -19.20 -9.77 4.53
C ILE A 302 -19.59 -11.07 5.22
N ALA A 303 -19.11 -11.25 6.45
CA ALA A 303 -19.47 -12.39 7.29
C ALA A 303 -20.05 -11.94 8.62
N LYS A 304 -21.05 -12.69 9.08
CA LYS A 304 -21.59 -12.62 10.43
C LYS A 304 -20.64 -13.36 11.36
N VAL A 305 -20.40 -12.82 12.55
CA VAL A 305 -19.60 -13.43 13.62
C VAL A 305 -20.35 -13.37 14.95
N LYS A 306 -20.07 -14.31 15.83
CA LYS A 306 -20.74 -14.40 17.14
C LYS A 306 -20.25 -13.33 18.12
N ASN A 307 -18.95 -13.03 18.06
CA ASN A 307 -18.26 -12.08 18.94
C ASN A 307 -16.98 -11.56 18.29
N LEU A 308 -16.33 -10.62 18.96
CA LEU A 308 -15.09 -9.99 18.51
C LEU A 308 -13.91 -10.96 18.44
N ASP A 309 -13.85 -11.98 19.31
CA ASP A 309 -12.77 -12.98 19.28
C ASP A 309 -12.81 -13.81 17.99
N GLU A 310 -14.01 -14.26 17.57
CA GLU A 310 -14.18 -14.93 16.28
C GLU A 310 -13.79 -14.01 15.12
N ALA A 311 -14.20 -12.74 15.18
CA ALA A 311 -13.83 -11.74 14.18
C ALA A 311 -12.31 -11.59 14.08
N MET A 312 -11.62 -11.47 15.20
CA MET A 312 -10.15 -11.31 15.28
C MET A 312 -9.42 -12.53 14.72
N VAL A 313 -9.82 -13.72 15.11
CA VAL A 313 -9.23 -14.97 14.58
C VAL A 313 -9.38 -15.03 13.07
N ARG A 314 -10.56 -14.73 12.53
CA ARG A 314 -10.81 -14.72 11.08
C ARG A 314 -10.09 -13.60 10.37
N ALA A 315 -10.00 -12.42 10.97
CA ALA A 315 -9.28 -11.28 10.42
C ALA A 315 -7.79 -11.57 10.26
N ASN A 316 -7.17 -12.18 11.28
CA ASN A 316 -5.76 -12.52 11.31
C ASN A 316 -5.39 -13.77 10.50
N ASN A 317 -6.35 -14.64 10.21
CA ASN A 317 -6.13 -15.87 9.45
C ASN A 317 -5.99 -15.59 7.96
N VAL A 318 -4.91 -14.95 7.58
CA VAL A 318 -4.53 -14.62 6.18
C VAL A 318 -3.02 -14.35 6.12
N GLU A 319 -2.42 -14.58 4.98
CA GLU A 319 -0.98 -14.33 4.76
C GLU A 319 -0.64 -12.83 4.66
N TYR A 320 -1.62 -11.98 4.42
CA TYR A 320 -1.47 -10.52 4.35
C TYR A 320 -1.65 -9.85 5.71
N GLY A 321 -1.03 -8.69 5.87
CA GLY A 321 -1.15 -7.86 7.06
C GLY A 321 -0.90 -6.38 6.74
N LEU A 322 -1.56 -5.84 5.69
CA LEU A 322 -1.34 -4.46 5.26
C LEU A 322 -2.12 -3.48 6.15
N THR A 323 -3.46 -3.48 6.05
CA THR A 323 -4.30 -2.60 6.84
C THR A 323 -5.44 -3.36 7.52
N ALA A 324 -5.99 -2.80 8.60
CA ALA A 324 -7.19 -3.29 9.25
C ALA A 324 -7.98 -2.15 9.89
N GLY A 325 -9.30 -2.29 9.91
CA GLY A 325 -10.22 -1.32 10.52
C GLY A 325 -11.08 -1.93 11.60
N PHE A 326 -11.47 -1.10 12.56
CA PHE A 326 -12.34 -1.45 13.66
C PHE A 326 -13.39 -0.37 13.87
N TYR A 327 -14.61 -0.79 14.17
CA TYR A 327 -15.69 0.07 14.65
C TYR A 327 -16.27 -0.55 15.91
N GLY A 328 -16.26 0.19 17.00
CA GLY A 328 -16.73 -0.30 18.29
C GLY A 328 -16.67 0.76 19.38
N ALA A 329 -16.90 0.35 20.63
CA ALA A 329 -16.77 1.22 21.78
C ALA A 329 -15.30 1.61 22.03
N PRO A 330 -15.03 2.76 22.66
CA PRO A 330 -13.67 3.19 23.01
C PRO A 330 -12.89 2.12 23.80
N GLU A 331 -13.57 1.41 24.69
CA GLU A 331 -12.99 0.38 25.56
C GLU A 331 -12.55 -0.88 24.78
N GLU A 332 -13.06 -1.07 23.56
CA GLU A 332 -12.70 -2.19 22.68
C GLU A 332 -11.50 -1.87 21.76
N THR A 333 -11.10 -0.60 21.66
CA THR A 333 -10.06 -0.18 20.72
C THR A 333 -8.67 -0.66 21.10
N ASP A 334 -8.31 -0.65 22.37
CA ASP A 334 -7.00 -1.15 22.83
C ASP A 334 -6.89 -2.64 22.59
N TRP A 335 -7.97 -3.40 22.89
CA TRP A 335 -8.03 -4.82 22.55
C TRP A 335 -7.82 -5.05 21.03
N PHE A 336 -8.43 -4.24 20.18
CA PHE A 336 -8.23 -4.36 18.73
C PHE A 336 -6.78 -4.10 18.34
N PHE A 337 -6.17 -3.01 18.81
CA PHE A 337 -4.79 -2.67 18.48
C PHE A 337 -3.78 -3.70 18.96
N ASP A 338 -4.01 -4.30 20.13
CA ASP A 338 -3.12 -5.29 20.72
C ASP A 338 -3.18 -6.66 20.01
N ASN A 339 -4.28 -6.97 19.32
CA ASN A 339 -4.50 -8.32 18.78
C ASN A 339 -4.47 -8.39 17.24
N ILE A 340 -4.68 -7.29 16.53
CA ILE A 340 -4.71 -7.29 15.06
C ILE A 340 -3.30 -7.36 14.47
N GLN A 341 -3.12 -8.17 13.43
CA GLN A 341 -1.84 -8.36 12.76
C GLN A 341 -1.80 -7.60 11.43
N ALA A 342 -1.70 -6.28 11.50
CA ALA A 342 -1.60 -5.39 10.34
C ALA A 342 -0.63 -4.23 10.62
N GLY A 343 0.03 -3.75 9.59
CA GLY A 343 0.99 -2.65 9.68
C GLY A 343 0.35 -1.27 9.82
N VAL A 344 -0.91 -1.13 9.38
CA VAL A 344 -1.69 0.11 9.52
C VAL A 344 -3.07 -0.22 10.07
N THR A 345 -3.45 0.43 11.15
CA THR A 345 -4.69 0.13 11.87
C THR A 345 -5.50 1.40 12.10
N TYR A 346 -6.81 1.28 11.97
CA TYR A 346 -7.75 2.39 12.14
C TYR A 346 -8.90 1.97 13.07
N ALA A 347 -9.24 2.81 14.03
CA ALA A 347 -10.42 2.63 14.87
C ALA A 347 -11.40 3.79 14.68
N ASN A 348 -12.68 3.48 14.55
CA ASN A 348 -13.81 4.43 14.48
C ASN A 348 -13.63 5.56 13.44
N ARG A 349 -12.96 5.31 12.34
CA ARG A 349 -12.69 6.31 11.31
C ARG A 349 -13.82 6.36 10.28
N PRO A 350 -14.63 7.44 10.24
CA PRO A 350 -15.83 7.49 9.39
C PRO A 350 -15.53 7.65 7.90
N GLN A 351 -14.30 8.02 7.53
CA GLN A 351 -13.95 8.31 6.14
C GLN A 351 -13.21 7.18 5.43
N GLY A 352 -12.95 6.07 6.12
CA GLY A 352 -12.27 4.93 5.51
C GLY A 352 -11.94 3.86 6.55
N ALA A 353 -12.58 2.69 6.44
CA ALA A 353 -12.37 1.57 7.36
C ALA A 353 -10.94 1.06 7.36
N THR A 354 -10.36 0.91 6.17
CA THR A 354 -9.03 0.32 5.98
C THR A 354 -8.13 1.18 5.09
N THR A 355 -8.63 2.31 4.58
CA THR A 355 -7.91 3.18 3.65
C THR A 355 -7.55 4.51 4.30
N GLY A 356 -6.34 4.94 4.08
CA GLY A 356 -5.79 6.23 4.51
C GLY A 356 -4.28 6.11 4.58
N ALA A 357 -3.59 7.06 3.97
CA ALA A 357 -2.15 7.21 4.07
C ALA A 357 -1.87 8.71 4.11
N TRP A 358 -0.96 9.11 4.98
CA TRP A 358 -0.53 10.49 5.00
C TRP A 358 0.85 10.60 5.64
N PRO A 359 1.83 11.18 4.96
CA PRO A 359 3.17 11.29 5.51
C PRO A 359 3.17 12.07 6.82
N GLY A 360 3.87 11.55 7.81
CA GLY A 360 4.04 12.15 9.12
C GLY A 360 3.01 11.77 10.17
N PHE A 361 1.78 11.41 9.81
CA PHE A 361 0.77 11.01 10.80
C PHE A 361 -0.06 9.76 10.47
N GLN A 362 -0.03 9.28 9.23
CA GLN A 362 -0.55 7.96 8.85
C GLN A 362 0.43 7.27 7.89
N PRO A 363 1.64 6.91 8.36
CA PRO A 363 2.61 6.17 7.55
C PRO A 363 2.05 4.83 7.09
N PHE A 364 2.43 4.40 5.90
CA PHE A 364 1.83 3.26 5.24
C PHE A 364 2.83 2.16 4.96
N GLY A 365 2.53 0.92 5.41
CA GLY A 365 3.34 -0.27 5.20
C GLY A 365 2.69 -1.51 5.81
N GLY A 366 3.21 -2.68 5.48
CA GLY A 366 2.59 -3.96 5.80
C GLY A 366 3.42 -4.89 6.66
N TRP A 367 2.71 -5.79 7.34
CA TRP A 367 3.26 -6.96 8.03
C TRP A 367 3.06 -8.22 7.18
N LYS A 368 3.56 -9.34 7.63
CA LYS A 368 3.43 -10.65 6.97
C LYS A 368 3.84 -10.56 5.49
N GLY A 369 3.02 -11.09 4.58
CA GLY A 369 3.23 -11.02 3.13
C GLY A 369 2.92 -9.68 2.48
N SER A 370 2.57 -8.64 3.24
CA SER A 370 2.26 -7.32 2.68
C SER A 370 3.45 -6.36 2.64
N GLY A 371 4.56 -6.67 3.31
CA GLY A 371 5.75 -5.82 3.29
C GLY A 371 6.99 -6.49 3.84
N SER A 372 8.17 -6.01 3.48
CA SER A 372 9.46 -6.63 3.87
C SER A 372 10.26 -5.82 4.87
N SER A 373 10.04 -4.51 4.98
CA SER A 373 10.93 -3.63 5.74
C SER A 373 10.54 -3.47 7.21
N GLY A 374 9.26 -3.65 7.55
CA GLY A 374 8.72 -3.32 8.87
C GLY A 374 8.79 -1.83 9.22
N LYS A 375 9.06 -0.97 8.23
CA LYS A 375 9.08 0.50 8.35
C LYS A 375 8.18 1.10 7.28
N ASN A 376 7.27 1.96 7.72
CA ASN A 376 6.20 2.47 6.88
C ASN A 376 6.65 3.66 6.04
N SER A 377 6.25 3.69 4.77
CA SER A 377 6.44 4.82 3.86
C SER A 377 5.78 6.09 4.42
N GLY A 378 6.43 7.23 4.30
CA GLY A 378 5.98 8.46 4.95
C GLY A 378 6.13 8.46 6.47
N GLY A 379 6.84 7.49 7.05
CA GLY A 379 7.12 7.38 8.49
C GLY A 379 8.51 7.86 8.88
N PRO A 380 8.76 8.01 10.19
CA PRO A 380 10.00 8.60 10.71
C PRO A 380 11.26 7.77 10.42
N HIS A 381 11.11 6.50 10.10
CA HIS A 381 12.20 5.55 9.87
C HIS A 381 12.40 5.14 8.41
N TYR A 382 11.61 5.70 7.48
CA TYR A 382 11.58 5.21 6.12
C TYR A 382 12.83 5.59 5.32
N VAL A 383 13.33 6.82 5.46
CA VAL A 383 14.53 7.30 4.74
C VAL A 383 15.76 6.45 5.06
N GLN A 384 15.89 5.99 6.31
CA GLN A 384 17.01 5.15 6.75
C GLN A 384 17.11 3.81 6.02
N LEU A 385 16.01 3.30 5.44
CA LEU A 385 16.00 2.06 4.67
C LEU A 385 16.83 2.14 3.38
N TYR A 386 17.10 3.35 2.92
CA TYR A 386 17.86 3.65 1.70
C TYR A 386 19.33 3.95 1.98
N MET A 387 19.78 3.68 3.21
CA MET A 387 21.15 3.97 3.69
C MET A 387 21.66 2.80 4.49
N HIS A 388 22.99 2.70 4.59
CA HIS A 388 23.67 1.76 5.46
C HIS A 388 24.65 2.47 6.39
N GLU A 389 24.89 1.87 7.56
CA GLU A 389 25.70 2.46 8.62
C GLU A 389 27.20 2.26 8.34
N GLN A 390 27.97 3.32 8.58
CA GLN A 390 29.44 3.27 8.63
C GLN A 390 29.89 3.91 9.93
N ILE A 391 30.80 3.24 10.66
CA ILE A 391 31.39 3.77 11.89
C ILE A 391 32.73 4.41 11.55
N HIS A 392 32.89 5.68 11.91
CA HIS A 392 34.14 6.40 11.83
C HIS A 392 34.79 6.48 13.21
N THR A 393 35.96 5.88 13.38
CA THR A 393 36.77 6.02 14.60
C THR A 393 38.06 6.79 14.25
N LEU A 394 38.23 7.94 14.90
CA LEU A 394 39.44 8.73 14.80
C LEU A 394 40.21 8.70 16.14
N VAL A 395 41.42 8.21 16.11
CA VAL A 395 42.32 8.21 17.28
C VAL A 395 43.31 9.36 17.14
N ARG A 396 43.50 10.12 18.23
CA ARG A 396 44.52 11.15 18.34
C ARG A 396 45.48 10.74 19.45
N HIS A 397 46.75 10.71 19.12
CA HIS A 397 47.80 10.56 20.12
C HIS A 397 47.93 11.88 20.88
N ALA A 398 47.99 11.81 22.21
CA ALA A 398 48.17 12.95 23.10
C ALA A 398 49.56 13.62 22.88
#